data_fa341d32962343bf660d25ea67763130
#
_entry.id   fa341d32962343bf660d25ea67763130
#
_cell.length_a   1.000
_cell.length_b   1.000
_cell.length_c   1.000
_cell.angle_alpha   90.00
_cell.angle_beta   90.00
_cell.angle_gamma   90.00
#
_symmetry.space_group_name_H-M   'P 1'
#
loop_
_entity.id
_entity.type
_entity.pdbx_description
1 polymer ?
#
loop_
_entity_poly.entity_id
_entity_poly.type
_entity_poly.pdbx_seq_one_letter_code
_entity_poly.pdbx_strand_id
1 'polypeptide(L)'
;MVYLLCPALLLLMSGCESEVFLSGQPEEGNSSDGKVRVEIFARANTYPLPLTKGLEDENTVGMAPWVLVFKGNDANATFIEAAQAFELAGKRYVILTRQPAGSNYRLLILANPQQFFYYGDAVTAYSFTSENFRLNMTPEVTTLSDICSRLLTEPLNAPSCTVIPYSGAGELIPMSYLLTVDKIDNTTKIENTDKSSLQLVRAVAKMVITNKAPNFEFPRL
;
A
#
# COMPACT_ATOMS: atom_id res chain seq x y z
N MET A 1 45.57 54.55 -17.95
CA MET A 1 45.77 53.59 -16.84
C MET A 1 44.43 53.41 -16.17
N VAL A 2 43.67 52.42 -16.62
CA VAL A 2 42.30 52.17 -16.15
C VAL A 2 42.27 50.75 -15.61
N TYR A 3 42.06 50.60 -14.28
CA TYR A 3 41.90 49.33 -13.65
C TYR A 3 40.48 48.85 -13.75
N LEU A 4 40.24 47.72 -14.43
CA LEU A 4 38.97 47.03 -14.53
C LEU A 4 38.84 46.07 -13.31
N LEU A 5 37.99 46.42 -12.39
CA LEU A 5 37.58 45.52 -11.27
C LEU A 5 36.55 44.55 -11.76
N CYS A 6 36.89 43.27 -11.77
CA CYS A 6 35.99 42.16 -12.06
C CYS A 6 35.36 41.69 -10.72
N PRO A 7 34.03 41.73 -10.52
CA PRO A 7 33.43 41.12 -9.34
C PRO A 7 33.30 39.61 -9.56
N ALA A 8 33.95 38.83 -8.72
CA ALA A 8 33.80 37.39 -8.63
C ALA A 8 32.39 37.05 -8.11
N LEU A 9 31.57 36.50 -8.98
CA LEU A 9 30.25 35.96 -8.66
C LEU A 9 30.44 34.60 -7.97
N LEU A 10 30.32 34.54 -6.64
CA LEU A 10 30.27 33.31 -5.86
C LEU A 10 28.89 32.68 -6.10
N LEU A 11 28.83 31.65 -6.96
CA LEU A 11 27.71 30.72 -7.08
C LEU A 11 27.75 29.81 -5.83
N LEU A 12 26.88 30.09 -4.87
CA LEU A 12 26.54 29.16 -3.82
C LEU A 12 25.68 28.04 -4.44
N MET A 13 26.34 26.96 -4.80
CA MET A 13 25.68 25.68 -5.08
C MET A 13 25.15 25.12 -3.75
N SER A 14 23.91 25.38 -3.43
CA SER A 14 23.20 24.61 -2.41
C SER A 14 22.99 23.21 -2.96
N GLY A 15 23.93 22.32 -2.69
CA GLY A 15 23.81 20.91 -2.91
C GLY A 15 22.65 20.38 -2.06
N CYS A 16 21.63 19.87 -2.74
CA CYS A 16 20.63 19.02 -2.11
C CYS A 16 21.33 17.69 -1.83
N GLU A 17 21.86 17.53 -0.63
CA GLU A 17 22.34 16.24 -0.16
C GLU A 17 21.14 15.32 0.05
N SER A 18 20.86 14.49 -0.96
CA SER A 18 20.10 13.27 -0.75
C SER A 18 21.01 12.31 0.01
N GLU A 19 20.89 12.24 1.31
CA GLU A 19 21.55 11.21 2.11
C GLU A 19 21.04 9.83 1.69
N VAL A 20 21.84 9.19 0.83
CA VAL A 20 21.74 7.76 0.58
C VAL A 20 22.27 7.06 1.82
N PHE A 21 21.35 6.55 2.64
CA PHE A 21 21.69 5.65 3.74
C PHE A 21 22.22 4.33 3.18
N LEU A 22 23.51 4.27 2.88
CA LEU A 22 24.23 3.03 2.66
C LEU A 22 25.17 2.80 3.84
N SER A 23 24.92 1.69 4.48
CA SER A 23 25.81 0.87 5.32
C SER A 23 25.58 0.86 6.83
N GLY A 24 25.29 -0.37 7.29
CA GLY A 24 25.97 -0.97 8.42
C GLY A 24 25.41 -0.73 9.81
N GLN A 25 24.77 -1.79 10.33
CA GLN A 25 24.29 -2.04 11.68
C GLN A 25 22.98 -1.36 12.11
N PRO A 26 22.09 -2.11 12.79
CA PRO A 26 20.91 -1.53 13.40
C PRO A 26 21.37 -0.74 14.63
N GLU A 27 21.79 0.50 14.44
CA GLU A 27 21.83 1.43 15.56
C GLU A 27 20.39 1.67 15.99
N GLU A 28 20.13 1.52 17.27
CA GLU A 28 18.96 2.07 17.95
C GLU A 28 19.02 3.61 17.83
N GLY A 29 18.93 4.09 16.59
CA GLY A 29 18.98 5.49 16.22
C GLY A 29 17.64 6.13 16.50
N ASN A 30 17.61 6.94 17.51
CA ASN A 30 16.64 7.98 17.73
C ASN A 30 16.66 8.90 16.48
N SER A 31 15.86 8.56 15.45
CA SER A 31 15.78 9.39 14.24
C SER A 31 15.18 10.75 14.66
N SER A 32 15.93 11.81 14.42
CA SER A 32 15.59 13.19 14.77
C SER A 32 14.29 13.70 14.15
N ASP A 33 13.70 12.95 13.26
CA ASP A 33 12.53 13.34 12.45
C ASP A 33 11.20 12.72 12.90
N GLY A 34 11.17 12.01 14.04
CA GLY A 34 9.95 11.32 14.47
C GLY A 34 9.46 10.20 13.54
N LYS A 35 10.27 9.77 12.58
CA LYS A 35 9.97 8.66 11.68
C LYS A 35 10.51 7.34 12.22
N VAL A 36 9.79 6.26 11.99
CA VAL A 36 10.16 4.90 12.40
C VAL A 36 10.02 3.93 11.24
N ARG A 37 10.92 2.94 11.19
CA ARG A 37 10.87 1.85 10.22
C ARG A 37 10.09 0.69 10.81
N VAL A 38 9.00 0.30 10.17
CA VAL A 38 8.11 -0.79 10.59
C VAL A 38 8.22 -1.95 9.61
N GLU A 39 8.47 -3.16 10.09
CA GLU A 39 8.52 -4.38 9.29
C GLU A 39 7.10 -4.90 9.02
N ILE A 40 6.85 -5.38 7.78
CA ILE A 40 5.54 -5.88 7.35
C ILE A 40 5.63 -7.38 7.07
N PHE A 41 4.86 -8.17 7.82
CA PHE A 41 4.68 -9.61 7.62
C PHE A 41 3.29 -9.87 7.04
N ALA A 42 3.19 -9.97 5.72
CA ALA A 42 1.91 -10.15 5.05
C ALA A 42 1.99 -11.22 3.95
N ARG A 43 0.93 -12.02 3.82
CA ARG A 43 0.71 -13.01 2.76
C ARG A 43 -0.74 -12.97 2.31
N ALA A 44 -1.03 -13.50 1.13
CA ALA A 44 -2.41 -13.70 0.71
C ALA A 44 -3.11 -14.72 1.61
N ASN A 45 -4.39 -14.50 1.88
CA ASN A 45 -5.21 -15.49 2.55
C ASN A 45 -5.52 -16.62 1.54
N THR A 46 -4.87 -17.75 1.74
CA THR A 46 -5.12 -18.96 0.96
C THR A 46 -6.08 -19.83 1.77
N TYR A 47 -7.36 -19.81 1.42
CA TYR A 47 -8.24 -20.89 1.87
C TYR A 47 -7.72 -22.21 1.32
N PRO A 48 -7.84 -23.34 2.06
CA PRO A 48 -7.41 -24.65 1.58
C PRO A 48 -8.35 -25.14 0.50
N LEU A 49 -8.27 -24.54 -0.69
CA LEU A 49 -8.82 -25.11 -1.90
C LEU A 49 -7.70 -25.95 -2.54
N PRO A 50 -8.04 -27.13 -3.10
CA PRO A 50 -7.05 -27.90 -3.85
C PRO A 50 -6.52 -27.00 -4.97
N LEU A 51 -5.23 -26.65 -4.87
CA LEU A 51 -4.53 -25.81 -5.83
C LEU A 51 -4.53 -26.52 -7.18
N THR A 52 -5.37 -26.05 -8.08
CA THR A 52 -5.18 -26.36 -9.50
C THR A 52 -3.92 -25.63 -9.95
N LYS A 53 -2.99 -26.39 -10.50
CA LYS A 53 -1.71 -25.93 -11.03
C LYS A 53 -1.92 -24.70 -11.93
N GLY A 54 -1.38 -23.53 -11.55
CA GLY A 54 -1.45 -22.30 -12.34
C GLY A 54 -1.78 -21.02 -11.57
N LEU A 55 -1.97 -21.07 -10.23
CA LEU A 55 -2.44 -19.95 -9.43
C LEU A 55 -1.38 -19.38 -8.47
N GLU A 56 -0.10 -19.66 -8.66
CA GLU A 56 0.94 -19.18 -7.75
C GLU A 56 1.04 -17.66 -7.76
N ASP A 57 0.92 -17.02 -8.92
CA ASP A 57 1.01 -15.56 -9.06
C ASP A 57 -0.16 -14.83 -8.42
N GLU A 58 -1.37 -15.40 -8.48
CA GLU A 58 -2.57 -14.81 -7.89
C GLU A 58 -2.50 -14.65 -6.36
N ASN A 59 -1.62 -15.38 -5.69
CA ASN A 59 -1.43 -15.35 -4.23
C ASN A 59 -0.20 -14.54 -3.80
N THR A 60 0.51 -13.95 -4.73
CA THR A 60 1.72 -13.22 -4.43
C THR A 60 1.38 -11.83 -3.85
N VAL A 61 2.00 -11.50 -2.74
CA VAL A 61 1.98 -10.14 -2.18
C VAL A 61 3.25 -9.43 -2.65
N GLY A 62 3.08 -8.39 -3.45
CA GLY A 62 4.19 -7.56 -3.94
C GLY A 62 5.01 -6.95 -2.81
N MET A 63 6.21 -6.51 -3.13
CA MET A 63 7.18 -6.02 -2.13
C MET A 63 6.92 -4.58 -1.67
N ALA A 64 6.07 -3.83 -2.37
CA ALA A 64 5.78 -2.42 -2.10
C ALA A 64 4.29 -2.15 -1.84
N PRO A 65 3.66 -2.78 -0.82
CA PRO A 65 2.30 -2.43 -0.43
C PRO A 65 2.23 -0.99 0.08
N TRP A 66 1.03 -0.40 0.04
CA TRP A 66 0.74 0.87 0.68
C TRP A 66 0.19 0.64 2.08
N VAL A 67 0.55 1.53 3.01
CA VAL A 67 0.02 1.57 4.37
C VAL A 67 -0.58 2.94 4.62
N LEU A 68 -1.89 2.98 4.86
CA LEU A 68 -2.62 4.17 5.26
C LEU A 68 -2.84 4.11 6.77
N VAL A 69 -2.47 5.16 7.47
CA VAL A 69 -2.51 5.26 8.93
C VAL A 69 -3.68 6.13 9.37
N PHE A 70 -4.43 5.64 10.35
CA PHE A 70 -5.56 6.35 10.96
C PHE A 70 -5.41 6.37 12.47
N LYS A 71 -5.79 7.48 13.11
CA LYS A 71 -5.86 7.63 14.57
C LYS A 71 -7.28 7.33 15.05
N GLY A 72 -7.40 6.37 15.93
CA GLY A 72 -8.68 5.87 16.47
C GLY A 72 -8.82 4.37 16.28
N ASN A 73 -9.87 3.78 16.86
CA ASN A 73 -10.12 2.33 16.87
C ASN A 73 -11.41 1.90 16.17
N ASP A 74 -12.14 2.82 15.57
CA ASP A 74 -13.43 2.58 14.90
C ASP A 74 -13.48 3.13 13.47
N ALA A 75 -14.65 3.18 12.89
CA ALA A 75 -14.88 3.70 11.54
C ALA A 75 -14.64 5.21 11.41
N ASN A 76 -14.67 5.95 12.53
CA ASN A 76 -14.42 7.39 12.57
C ASN A 76 -12.92 7.71 12.78
N ALA A 77 -12.06 6.69 12.86
CA ALA A 77 -10.63 6.91 12.93
C ALA A 77 -10.17 7.83 11.80
N THR A 78 -9.42 8.89 12.12
CA THR A 78 -9.06 9.94 11.17
C THR A 78 -7.73 9.65 10.49
N PHE A 79 -7.65 9.94 9.20
CA PHE A 79 -6.45 9.75 8.39
C PHE A 79 -5.28 10.59 8.90
N ILE A 80 -4.09 10.00 8.94
CA ILE A 80 -2.84 10.67 9.31
C ILE A 80 -1.92 10.78 8.08
N GLU A 81 -1.54 9.63 7.52
CA GLU A 81 -0.60 9.57 6.41
C GLU A 81 -0.78 8.30 5.58
N ALA A 82 -0.24 8.33 4.37
CA ALA A 82 -0.07 7.16 3.52
C ALA A 82 1.40 7.04 3.11
N ALA A 83 1.97 5.85 3.25
CA ALA A 83 3.35 5.57 2.90
C ALA A 83 3.45 4.26 2.12
N GLN A 84 4.33 4.23 1.12
CA GLN A 84 4.63 3.02 0.39
C GLN A 84 5.72 2.22 1.10
N ALA A 85 5.53 0.92 1.19
CA ALA A 85 6.56 0.01 1.67
C ALA A 85 7.67 -0.17 0.62
N PHE A 86 8.80 -0.64 1.06
CA PHE A 86 9.95 -0.96 0.22
C PHE A 86 10.59 -2.28 0.67
N GLU A 87 11.36 -2.86 -0.22
CA GLU A 87 12.13 -4.06 0.07
C GLU A 87 13.53 -3.71 0.57
N LEU A 88 13.95 -4.39 1.62
CA LEU A 88 15.32 -4.38 2.08
C LEU A 88 15.71 -5.79 2.55
N ALA A 89 16.72 -6.39 1.93
CA ALA A 89 17.23 -7.73 2.26
C ALA A 89 16.13 -8.82 2.28
N GLY A 90 15.22 -8.80 1.30
CA GLY A 90 14.12 -9.77 1.17
C GLY A 90 12.97 -9.58 2.15
N LYS A 91 12.97 -8.48 2.91
CA LYS A 91 11.90 -8.11 3.83
C LYS A 91 11.21 -6.82 3.39
N ARG A 92 9.96 -6.64 3.81
CA ARG A 92 9.17 -5.44 3.53
C ARG A 92 9.21 -4.52 4.72
N TYR A 93 9.45 -3.24 4.46
CA TYR A 93 9.44 -2.19 5.48
C TYR A 93 8.64 -0.99 4.99
N VAL A 94 8.06 -0.26 5.93
CA VAL A 94 7.46 1.05 5.68
C VAL A 94 8.03 2.06 6.68
N ILE A 95 8.19 3.30 6.25
CA ILE A 95 8.59 4.40 7.13
C ILE A 95 7.34 5.20 7.49
N LEU A 96 7.01 5.20 8.77
CA LEU A 96 5.83 5.89 9.31
C LEU A 96 6.23 6.93 10.33
N THR A 97 5.37 7.93 10.55
CA THR A 97 5.52 8.88 11.64
C THR A 97 5.27 8.18 12.97
N ARG A 98 6.19 8.35 13.93
CA ARG A 98 6.04 7.82 15.28
C ARG A 98 4.74 8.31 15.91
N GLN A 99 4.02 7.40 16.55
CA GLN A 99 2.76 7.69 17.23
C GLN A 99 2.78 7.13 18.66
N PRO A 100 2.35 7.91 19.66
CA PRO A 100 2.39 7.49 21.05
C PRO A 100 1.38 6.37 21.33
N ALA A 101 1.64 5.59 22.38
CA ALA A 101 0.70 4.61 22.89
C ALA A 101 -0.58 5.26 23.47
N GLY A 102 -1.66 4.47 23.54
CA GLY A 102 -2.91 4.84 24.21
C GLY A 102 -3.94 5.56 23.34
N SER A 103 -3.64 5.80 22.05
CA SER A 103 -4.62 6.42 21.12
C SER A 103 -5.27 5.41 20.18
N ASN A 104 -4.74 4.21 20.09
CA ASN A 104 -5.04 3.22 19.07
C ASN A 104 -4.91 3.77 17.64
N TYR A 105 -4.39 2.96 16.75
CA TYR A 105 -4.22 3.32 15.35
C TYR A 105 -4.69 2.18 14.48
N ARG A 106 -5.30 2.52 13.34
CA ARG A 106 -5.67 1.56 12.32
C ARG A 106 -4.74 1.70 11.12
N LEU A 107 -4.21 0.58 10.67
CA LEU A 107 -3.32 0.50 9.52
C LEU A 107 -4.07 -0.24 8.42
N LEU A 108 -4.46 0.46 7.36
CA LEU A 108 -5.02 -0.15 6.16
C LEU A 108 -3.87 -0.49 5.21
N ILE A 109 -3.61 -1.77 5.04
CA ILE A 109 -2.61 -2.29 4.12
C ILE A 109 -3.27 -2.57 2.79
N LEU A 110 -2.73 -1.98 1.71
CA LEU A 110 -3.15 -2.19 0.32
C LEU A 110 -2.00 -2.84 -0.43
N ALA A 111 -2.12 -4.12 -0.73
CA ALA A 111 -1.13 -4.86 -1.51
C ALA A 111 -1.59 -5.01 -2.95
N ASN A 112 -0.61 -5.06 -3.85
CA ASN A 112 -0.83 -5.19 -5.29
C ASN A 112 -1.82 -4.14 -5.82
N PRO A 113 -1.68 -2.86 -5.48
CA PRO A 113 -2.57 -1.85 -6.02
C PRO A 113 -2.41 -1.80 -7.53
N GLN A 114 -3.49 -1.48 -8.23
CA GLN A 114 -3.45 -1.20 -9.65
C GLN A 114 -2.63 0.09 -9.92
N GLN A 115 -2.53 0.49 -11.18
CA GLN A 115 -1.78 1.70 -11.54
C GLN A 115 -2.41 2.97 -10.98
N PHE A 116 -3.75 3.00 -10.89
CA PHE A 116 -4.51 4.16 -10.45
C PHE A 116 -5.53 3.81 -9.38
N PHE A 117 -5.88 4.80 -8.58
CA PHE A 117 -7.07 4.79 -7.74
C PHE A 117 -7.99 5.95 -8.11
N TYR A 118 -9.23 5.87 -7.67
CA TYR A 118 -10.25 6.91 -7.79
C TYR A 118 -10.78 7.25 -6.40
N TYR A 119 -11.24 8.47 -6.19
CA TYR A 119 -11.75 8.88 -4.90
C TYR A 119 -13.06 9.63 -5.02
N GLY A 120 -14.15 9.03 -4.54
CA GLY A 120 -15.48 9.58 -4.54
C GLY A 120 -16.26 9.38 -5.84
N ASP A 121 -15.60 9.40 -6.98
CA ASP A 121 -16.16 9.07 -8.28
C ASP A 121 -15.16 8.23 -9.09
N ALA A 122 -15.62 7.63 -10.18
CA ALA A 122 -14.78 6.82 -11.05
C ALA A 122 -14.27 7.60 -12.28
N VAL A 123 -14.15 8.92 -12.17
CA VAL A 123 -13.81 9.79 -13.31
C VAL A 123 -12.35 10.21 -13.27
N THR A 124 -11.88 10.68 -12.12
CA THR A 124 -10.52 11.19 -11.98
C THR A 124 -9.58 10.10 -11.45
N ALA A 125 -8.65 9.68 -12.30
CA ALA A 125 -7.64 8.69 -11.95
C ALA A 125 -6.43 9.34 -11.27
N TYR A 126 -6.00 8.81 -10.14
CA TYR A 126 -4.85 9.25 -9.38
C TYR A 126 -3.82 8.13 -9.28
N SER A 127 -2.57 8.41 -9.62
CA SER A 127 -1.46 7.47 -9.35
C SER A 127 -1.28 7.27 -7.86
N PHE A 128 -0.85 6.09 -7.45
CA PHE A 128 -0.53 5.79 -6.06
C PHE A 128 0.73 6.54 -5.62
N THR A 129 0.54 7.71 -5.01
CA THR A 129 1.59 8.54 -4.40
C THR A 129 1.09 9.14 -3.09
N SER A 130 2.01 9.42 -2.16
CA SER A 130 1.65 10.08 -0.89
C SER A 130 1.02 11.45 -1.10
N GLU A 131 1.41 12.16 -2.17
CA GLU A 131 0.86 13.45 -2.55
C GLU A 131 -0.61 13.32 -2.99
N ASN A 132 -0.91 12.37 -3.89
CA ASN A 132 -2.27 12.13 -4.35
C ASN A 132 -3.20 11.64 -3.22
N PHE A 133 -2.68 10.87 -2.27
CA PHE A 133 -3.44 10.53 -1.07
C PHE A 133 -3.77 11.78 -0.25
N ARG A 134 -2.81 12.68 -0.03
CA ARG A 134 -3.03 13.94 0.69
C ARG A 134 -3.95 14.90 -0.04
N LEU A 135 -3.93 14.90 -1.38
CA LEU A 135 -4.84 15.72 -2.17
C LEU A 135 -6.30 15.31 -1.96
N ASN A 136 -6.57 14.01 -1.84
CA ASN A 136 -7.91 13.45 -1.74
C ASN A 136 -8.36 13.17 -0.28
N MET A 137 -7.42 13.05 0.64
CA MET A 137 -7.65 12.65 2.03
C MET A 137 -6.99 13.67 2.96
N THR A 138 -7.80 14.54 3.54
CA THR A 138 -7.31 15.58 4.47
C THR A 138 -6.93 14.94 5.80
N PRO A 139 -5.67 15.06 6.26
CA PRO A 139 -5.26 14.57 7.57
C PRO A 139 -6.15 15.12 8.69
N GLU A 140 -6.41 14.30 9.70
CA GLU A 140 -7.25 14.60 10.88
C GLU A 140 -8.73 14.87 10.59
N VAL A 141 -9.15 14.88 9.32
CA VAL A 141 -10.53 15.16 8.88
C VAL A 141 -11.15 13.95 8.21
N THR A 142 -10.49 13.41 7.18
CA THR A 142 -11.02 12.26 6.43
C THR A 142 -11.04 11.02 7.30
N THR A 143 -12.19 10.36 7.40
CA THR A 143 -12.35 9.17 8.25
C THR A 143 -12.04 7.86 7.50
N LEU A 144 -11.79 6.79 8.26
CA LEU A 144 -11.68 5.45 7.70
C LEU A 144 -12.96 5.03 6.96
N SER A 145 -14.14 5.42 7.47
CA SER A 145 -15.42 5.18 6.82
C SER A 145 -15.51 5.87 5.46
N ASP A 146 -15.03 7.13 5.36
CA ASP A 146 -14.99 7.85 4.08
C ASP A 146 -14.10 7.10 3.08
N ILE A 147 -12.94 6.63 3.52
CA ILE A 147 -12.02 5.91 2.64
C ILE A 147 -12.60 4.58 2.20
N CYS A 148 -13.18 3.80 3.11
CA CYS A 148 -13.81 2.53 2.77
C CYS A 148 -14.98 2.68 1.77
N SER A 149 -15.64 3.83 1.75
CA SER A 149 -16.76 4.09 0.83
C SER A 149 -16.36 4.79 -0.47
N ARG A 150 -15.23 5.50 -0.49
CA ARG A 150 -14.88 6.42 -1.58
C ARG A 150 -13.59 6.05 -2.32
N LEU A 151 -12.70 5.25 -1.72
CA LEU A 151 -11.50 4.77 -2.39
C LEU A 151 -11.86 3.60 -3.31
N LEU A 152 -11.72 3.80 -4.60
CA LEU A 152 -12.06 2.83 -5.63
C LEU A 152 -10.78 2.42 -6.37
N THR A 153 -10.74 1.18 -6.81
CA THR A 153 -9.75 0.72 -7.79
C THR A 153 -10.22 1.05 -9.21
N GLU A 154 -9.39 0.79 -10.20
CA GLU A 154 -9.84 0.86 -11.59
C GLU A 154 -11.09 -0.01 -11.78
N PRO A 155 -12.11 0.52 -12.48
CA PRO A 155 -13.29 -0.27 -12.78
C PRO A 155 -12.91 -1.56 -13.49
N LEU A 156 -13.39 -2.69 -12.99
CA LEU A 156 -13.22 -4.01 -13.64
C LEU A 156 -14.03 -4.08 -14.95
N ASN A 157 -14.08 -3.03 -15.69
CA ASN A 157 -14.73 -2.53 -16.65
C ASN A 157 -15.39 -2.86 -17.73
N ALA A 158 -15.92 -2.33 -18.13
CA ALA A 158 -16.61 -2.00 -19.36
C ALA A 158 -17.51 -3.10 -19.92
N PRO A 159 -18.69 -2.74 -20.41
CA PRO A 159 -19.63 -3.66 -21.08
C PRO A 159 -19.04 -4.47 -22.23
N SER A 160 -17.82 -4.14 -22.62
CA SER A 160 -17.05 -4.80 -23.68
C SER A 160 -15.90 -5.66 -23.16
N CYS A 161 -15.79 -5.90 -21.86
CA CYS A 161 -14.69 -6.68 -21.31
C CYS A 161 -14.75 -8.13 -21.80
N THR A 162 -14.00 -8.42 -22.85
CA THR A 162 -13.77 -9.80 -23.34
C THR A 162 -12.65 -10.50 -22.58
N VAL A 163 -11.93 -9.78 -21.72
CA VAL A 163 -10.81 -10.29 -20.95
C VAL A 163 -11.23 -10.41 -19.49
N ILE A 164 -11.04 -11.57 -18.90
CA ILE A 164 -11.25 -11.77 -17.47
C ILE A 164 -10.13 -11.07 -16.72
N PRO A 165 -10.42 -10.07 -15.89
CA PRO A 165 -9.38 -9.36 -15.12
C PRO A 165 -8.58 -10.33 -14.26
N TYR A 166 -7.28 -10.10 -14.10
CA TYR A 166 -6.37 -10.92 -13.31
C TYR A 166 -6.31 -12.40 -13.75
N SER A 167 -6.54 -12.68 -15.02
CA SER A 167 -6.44 -14.04 -15.57
C SER A 167 -5.11 -14.33 -16.24
N GLY A 168 -4.30 -13.30 -16.47
CA GLY A 168 -2.98 -13.39 -17.08
C GLY A 168 -1.88 -13.81 -16.09
N ALA A 169 -0.88 -14.50 -16.59
CA ALA A 169 0.32 -14.81 -15.81
C ALA A 169 1.03 -13.49 -15.40
N GLY A 170 1.33 -13.33 -14.12
CA GLY A 170 2.00 -12.14 -13.58
C GLY A 170 1.04 -11.01 -13.18
N GLU A 171 -0.26 -11.14 -13.36
CA GLU A 171 -1.23 -10.18 -12.86
C GLU A 171 -1.51 -10.41 -11.38
N LEU A 172 -1.05 -9.50 -10.54
CA LEU A 172 -1.23 -9.58 -9.10
C LEU A 172 -2.62 -9.07 -8.69
N ILE A 173 -3.35 -9.86 -7.92
CA ILE A 173 -4.68 -9.48 -7.42
C ILE A 173 -4.55 -8.44 -6.31
N PRO A 174 -5.28 -7.32 -6.37
CA PRO A 174 -5.36 -6.36 -5.27
C PRO A 174 -5.89 -7.01 -3.99
N MET A 175 -5.25 -6.71 -2.88
CA MET A 175 -5.58 -7.26 -1.56
C MET A 175 -5.52 -6.17 -0.52
N SER A 176 -6.29 -6.33 0.56
CA SER A 176 -6.26 -5.41 1.68
C SER A 176 -6.37 -6.12 3.02
N TYR A 177 -5.93 -5.42 4.07
CA TYR A 177 -6.12 -5.81 5.45
C TYR A 177 -6.17 -4.57 6.35
N LEU A 178 -7.00 -4.62 7.37
CA LEU A 178 -7.10 -3.57 8.37
C LEU A 178 -6.60 -4.10 9.71
N LEU A 179 -5.47 -3.58 10.17
CA LEU A 179 -4.83 -3.93 11.45
C LEU A 179 -5.07 -2.82 12.46
N THR A 180 -5.21 -3.17 13.74
CA THR A 180 -5.21 -2.23 14.86
C THR A 180 -3.92 -2.39 15.66
N VAL A 181 -3.26 -1.26 15.98
CA VAL A 181 -2.08 -1.21 16.83
C VAL A 181 -2.26 -0.12 17.88
N ASP A 182 -1.63 -0.29 19.06
CA ASP A 182 -1.70 0.68 20.17
C ASP A 182 -0.78 1.89 19.94
N LYS A 183 0.31 1.69 19.24
CA LYS A 183 1.35 2.70 18.97
C LYS A 183 2.05 2.43 17.65
N ILE A 184 2.81 3.43 17.17
CA ILE A 184 3.72 3.26 16.03
C ILE A 184 5.10 3.73 16.48
N ASP A 185 6.00 2.79 16.70
CA ASP A 185 7.39 3.03 17.08
C ASP A 185 8.32 1.96 16.47
N ASN A 186 9.60 1.98 16.84
CA ASN A 186 10.60 1.04 16.34
C ASN A 186 10.37 -0.42 16.79
N THR A 187 9.47 -0.66 17.75
CA THR A 187 9.08 -2.01 18.19
C THR A 187 7.83 -2.53 17.49
N THR A 188 7.11 -1.65 16.79
CA THR A 188 5.89 -2.00 16.07
C THR A 188 6.20 -2.88 14.87
N LYS A 189 5.40 -3.94 14.70
CA LYS A 189 5.41 -4.82 13.54
C LYS A 189 4.02 -4.94 12.97
N ILE A 190 3.93 -4.99 11.65
CA ILE A 190 2.68 -5.23 10.94
C ILE A 190 2.55 -6.74 10.76
N GLU A 191 2.02 -7.42 11.78
CA GLU A 191 1.84 -8.86 11.87
C GLU A 191 0.56 -9.20 12.66
N ASN A 192 0.10 -10.45 12.63
CA ASN A 192 -0.99 -10.89 13.47
C ASN A 192 -0.58 -10.94 14.95
N THR A 193 -1.57 -10.98 15.85
CA THR A 193 -1.37 -11.06 17.30
C THR A 193 -0.57 -12.30 17.72
N ASP A 194 -0.69 -13.40 16.97
CA ASP A 194 0.08 -14.64 17.17
C ASP A 194 1.48 -14.60 16.51
N LYS A 195 1.91 -13.42 16.05
CA LYS A 195 3.16 -13.20 15.30
C LYS A 195 3.24 -13.91 13.95
N SER A 196 2.13 -14.40 13.44
CA SER A 196 2.05 -14.90 12.07
C SER A 196 1.91 -13.75 11.06
N SER A 197 2.14 -14.04 9.77
CA SER A 197 1.91 -13.06 8.71
C SER A 197 0.43 -12.69 8.61
N LEU A 198 0.13 -11.42 8.41
CA LEU A 198 -1.22 -10.95 8.09
C LEU A 198 -1.75 -11.68 6.86
N GLN A 199 -3.00 -12.12 6.93
CA GLN A 199 -3.67 -12.77 5.82
C GLN A 199 -4.51 -11.75 5.04
N LEU A 200 -3.93 -11.19 4.00
CA LEU A 200 -4.59 -10.18 3.17
C LEU A 200 -5.79 -10.76 2.43
N VAL A 201 -6.88 -10.04 2.46
CA VAL A 201 -8.13 -10.39 1.77
C VAL A 201 -8.08 -9.87 0.33
N ARG A 202 -8.37 -10.74 -0.63
CA ARG A 202 -8.42 -10.38 -2.05
C ARG A 202 -9.63 -9.51 -2.34
N ALA A 203 -9.46 -8.51 -3.21
CA ALA A 203 -10.54 -7.66 -3.68
C ALA A 203 -11.51 -8.39 -4.64
N VAL A 204 -11.06 -9.48 -5.27
CA VAL A 204 -11.85 -10.26 -6.23
C VAL A 204 -11.74 -11.75 -5.93
N ALA A 205 -12.77 -12.51 -6.35
CA ALA A 205 -12.80 -13.96 -6.31
C ALA A 205 -13.00 -14.51 -7.73
N LYS A 206 -12.31 -15.61 -8.05
CA LYS A 206 -12.46 -16.32 -9.32
C LYS A 206 -13.33 -17.56 -9.11
N MET A 207 -14.37 -17.69 -9.90
CA MET A 207 -15.20 -18.90 -9.97
C MET A 207 -14.92 -19.62 -11.29
N VAL A 208 -14.52 -20.89 -11.22
CA VAL A 208 -14.37 -21.75 -12.39
C VAL A 208 -15.53 -22.74 -12.41
N ILE A 209 -16.38 -22.63 -13.43
CA ILE A 209 -17.49 -23.57 -13.64
C ILE A 209 -17.08 -24.53 -14.75
N THR A 210 -16.96 -25.82 -14.40
CA THR A 210 -16.66 -26.87 -15.36
C THR A 210 -17.92 -27.65 -15.68
N ASN A 211 -18.38 -27.55 -16.92
CA ASN A 211 -19.48 -28.38 -17.39
C ASN A 211 -18.94 -29.76 -17.83
N LYS A 212 -19.40 -30.82 -17.18
CA LYS A 212 -19.05 -32.20 -17.53
C LYS A 212 -20.15 -32.91 -18.30
N ALA A 213 -21.30 -32.26 -18.52
CA ALA A 213 -22.39 -32.83 -19.29
C ALA A 213 -22.17 -32.57 -20.79
N PRO A 214 -22.19 -33.62 -21.64
CA PRO A 214 -21.79 -33.48 -23.05
C PRO A 214 -22.76 -32.64 -23.89
N ASN A 215 -23.97 -32.42 -23.41
CA ASN A 215 -25.06 -31.75 -24.15
C ASN A 215 -25.57 -30.47 -23.48
N PHE A 216 -24.82 -29.88 -22.56
CA PHE A 216 -25.23 -28.67 -21.89
C PHE A 216 -24.30 -27.51 -22.26
N GLU A 217 -24.86 -26.47 -22.85
CA GLU A 217 -24.16 -25.24 -23.14
C GLU A 217 -24.59 -24.14 -22.18
N PHE A 218 -23.64 -23.41 -21.60
CA PHE A 218 -23.97 -22.23 -20.82
C PHE A 218 -24.39 -21.11 -21.77
N PRO A 219 -25.53 -20.45 -21.52
CA PRO A 219 -25.88 -19.24 -22.27
C PRO A 219 -24.74 -18.21 -22.10
N ARG A 220 -24.37 -17.57 -23.19
CA ARG A 220 -23.43 -16.44 -23.12
C ARG A 220 -24.11 -15.27 -22.43
N LEU A 221 -23.48 -14.75 -21.40
CA LEU A 221 -23.90 -13.53 -20.71
C LEU A 221 -23.62 -12.30 -21.57
#